data_8f9ab8d83aa3b52ff5e045cd14d8d332
#
_entry.id   8f9ab8d83aa3b52ff5e045cd14d8d332
#
_cell.length_a   1.000
_cell.length_b   1.000
_cell.length_c   1.000
_cell.angle_alpha   90.00
_cell.angle_beta   90.00
_cell.angle_gamma   90.00
#
_symmetry.space_group_name_H-M   'P 1'
#
loop_
_entity.id
_entity.type
_entity.pdbx_description
1 polymer ?
#
loop_
_entity_poly.entity_id
_entity_poly.type
_entity_poly.pdbx_seq_one_letter_code
_entity_poly.pdbx_strand_id
1 'polypeptide(L)'
;MSGDYYVQSDGSLRRPGGVGEFPVPDPLVGEYSDAGAEAMASYFFETVAYAWNMGDPRAFTDMVATGCQACANTANDITSVYANGGWAAKARASDFQASAVGRVTDEQAHGDETYAVDVSFSERTPDVYTNGSLAPGAERVRAARVLVAWDGYFWRVVEVEDQPQGES
;
A
#
# COMPACT_ATOMS: atom_id res chain seq x y z
N MET A 1 20.97 18.08 2.91
CA MET A 1 19.99 17.68 3.95
C MET A 1 18.60 18.16 3.57
N SER A 2 17.65 17.30 3.75
CA SER A 2 16.28 17.73 3.56
C SER A 2 15.87 18.69 4.68
N GLY A 3 15.26 19.81 4.34
CA GLY A 3 14.82 20.80 5.32
C GLY A 3 13.80 20.30 6.31
N ASP A 4 13.21 19.15 6.06
CA ASP A 4 12.14 18.61 6.90
C ASP A 4 12.64 17.67 7.99
N TYR A 5 13.93 17.35 7.98
CA TYR A 5 14.49 16.39 8.94
C TYR A 5 15.45 17.08 9.88
N TYR A 6 15.40 16.64 11.12
CA TYR A 6 16.23 17.17 12.19
C TYR A 6 17.54 16.37 12.28
N VAL A 7 18.68 17.06 12.24
CA VAL A 7 20.00 16.43 12.38
C VAL A 7 20.34 16.37 13.87
N GLN A 8 20.62 15.18 14.37
CA GLN A 8 21.00 14.98 15.77
C GLN A 8 22.48 15.27 15.98
N SER A 9 22.91 15.36 17.23
CA SER A 9 24.28 15.71 17.57
C SER A 9 25.32 14.73 17.06
N ASP A 10 24.94 13.48 16.81
CA ASP A 10 25.83 12.46 16.25
C ASP A 10 25.84 12.45 14.73
N GLY A 11 25.15 13.37 14.09
CA GLY A 11 25.05 13.47 12.65
C GLY A 11 23.92 12.65 12.03
N SER A 12 23.25 11.84 12.79
CA SER A 12 22.13 11.05 12.27
C SER A 12 20.88 11.91 12.11
N LEU A 13 19.94 11.46 11.30
CA LEU A 13 18.67 12.13 11.12
C LEU A 13 17.65 11.57 12.10
N ARG A 14 16.91 12.47 12.73
CA ARG A 14 15.82 12.09 13.60
C ARG A 14 14.59 11.77 12.78
N ARG A 15 13.94 10.66 13.10
CA ARG A 15 12.66 10.30 12.49
C ARG A 15 11.65 11.41 12.75
N PRO A 16 10.96 11.90 11.72
CA PRO A 16 9.94 12.91 11.94
C PRO A 16 8.79 12.36 12.79
N GLY A 17 8.23 13.21 13.63
CA GLY A 17 7.02 12.87 14.37
C GLY A 17 5.80 12.98 13.47
N GLY A 18 4.66 12.49 13.96
CA GLY A 18 3.40 12.68 13.26
C GLY A 18 3.24 11.85 12.02
N VAL A 19 3.04 10.54 12.21
CA VAL A 19 2.77 9.61 11.11
C VAL A 19 1.39 9.87 10.50
N GLY A 20 0.53 10.57 11.21
CA GLY A 20 -0.84 10.78 10.81
C GLY A 20 -1.75 9.72 11.42
N GLU A 21 -3.01 9.79 11.07
CA GLU A 21 -3.99 8.86 11.58
C GLU A 21 -4.09 7.63 10.67
N PHE A 22 -4.44 6.50 11.25
CA PHE A 22 -4.71 5.30 10.49
C PHE A 22 -5.84 5.59 9.48
N PRO A 23 -5.66 5.25 8.20
CA PRO A 23 -6.71 5.52 7.21
C PRO A 23 -8.01 4.85 7.57
N VAL A 24 -9.12 5.59 7.45
CA VAL A 24 -10.44 5.07 7.74
C VAL A 24 -10.99 4.42 6.47
N PRO A 25 -11.43 3.16 6.53
CA PRO A 25 -11.98 2.52 5.33
C PRO A 25 -13.31 3.13 4.93
N ASP A 26 -13.54 3.22 3.62
CA ASP A 26 -14.83 3.56 3.10
C ASP A 26 -15.81 2.45 3.50
N PRO A 27 -17.01 2.79 4.00
CA PRO A 27 -17.99 1.76 4.36
C PRO A 27 -18.30 0.79 3.22
N LEU A 28 -18.11 1.18 1.98
CA LEU A 28 -18.34 0.31 0.82
C LEU A 28 -17.50 -0.95 0.84
N VAL A 29 -16.36 -0.99 1.58
CA VAL A 29 -15.55 -2.22 1.65
C VAL A 29 -16.32 -3.38 2.27
N GLY A 30 -17.39 -3.10 2.99
CA GLY A 30 -18.30 -4.11 3.53
C GLY A 30 -19.51 -4.39 2.66
N GLU A 31 -19.49 -3.94 1.40
CA GLU A 31 -20.61 -4.12 0.48
C GLU A 31 -20.18 -5.00 -0.69
N TYR A 32 -20.96 -6.01 -0.98
CA TYR A 32 -20.68 -6.87 -2.12
C TYR A 32 -21.18 -6.19 -3.40
N SER A 33 -20.31 -5.38 -3.99
CA SER A 33 -20.60 -4.61 -5.19
C SER A 33 -19.29 -4.24 -5.88
N ASP A 34 -19.38 -3.78 -7.13
CA ASP A 34 -18.21 -3.24 -7.84
C ASP A 34 -17.62 -2.06 -7.07
N ALA A 35 -18.48 -1.17 -6.56
CA ALA A 35 -18.02 -0.02 -5.79
C ALA A 35 -17.29 -0.48 -4.52
N GLY A 36 -17.75 -1.55 -3.88
CA GLY A 36 -17.07 -2.11 -2.71
C GLY A 36 -15.70 -2.67 -3.04
N ALA A 37 -15.60 -3.41 -4.14
CA ALA A 37 -14.32 -3.94 -4.59
C ALA A 37 -13.35 -2.80 -4.93
N GLU A 38 -13.82 -1.77 -5.62
CA GLU A 38 -13.01 -0.60 -5.96
C GLU A 38 -12.54 0.13 -4.71
N ALA A 39 -13.41 0.28 -3.71
CA ALA A 39 -13.06 0.94 -2.46
C ALA A 39 -11.96 0.19 -1.72
N MET A 40 -12.03 -1.13 -1.67
CA MET A 40 -11.00 -1.94 -1.02
C MET A 40 -9.67 -1.83 -1.75
N ALA A 41 -9.67 -1.89 -3.08
CA ALA A 41 -8.45 -1.80 -3.86
C ALA A 41 -7.72 -0.47 -3.61
N SER A 42 -8.44 0.62 -3.54
CA SER A 42 -7.86 1.94 -3.24
C SER A 42 -7.38 2.03 -1.80
N TYR A 43 -8.19 1.59 -0.86
CA TYR A 43 -7.87 1.62 0.56
C TYR A 43 -6.60 0.86 0.88
N PHE A 44 -6.38 -0.26 0.18
CA PHE A 44 -5.17 -1.06 0.37
C PHE A 44 -3.91 -0.20 0.22
N PHE A 45 -3.83 0.61 -0.83
CA PHE A 45 -2.63 1.43 -1.07
C PHE A 45 -2.46 2.54 -0.03
N GLU A 46 -3.56 3.08 0.49
CA GLU A 46 -3.47 4.05 1.59
C GLU A 46 -2.87 3.40 2.84
N THR A 47 -3.28 2.16 3.13
CA THR A 47 -2.75 1.47 4.31
C THR A 47 -1.30 1.04 4.12
N VAL A 48 -0.88 0.75 2.90
CA VAL A 48 0.54 0.45 2.61
C VAL A 48 1.39 1.68 2.89
N ALA A 49 0.96 2.86 2.43
CA ALA A 49 1.68 4.10 2.71
C ALA A 49 1.78 4.36 4.22
N TYR A 50 0.69 4.16 4.93
CA TYR A 50 0.69 4.31 6.39
C TYR A 50 1.65 3.32 7.04
N ALA A 51 1.68 2.08 6.55
CA ALA A 51 2.56 1.04 7.09
C ALA A 51 4.04 1.43 6.95
N TRP A 52 4.43 2.00 5.81
CA TRP A 52 5.79 2.51 5.63
C TRP A 52 6.11 3.60 6.66
N ASN A 53 5.21 4.54 6.84
CA ASN A 53 5.44 5.68 7.74
C ASN A 53 5.44 5.26 9.21
N MET A 54 4.67 4.23 9.55
CA MET A 54 4.54 3.74 10.93
C MET A 54 5.58 2.68 11.27
N GLY A 55 6.02 1.90 10.30
CA GLY A 55 6.92 0.78 10.51
C GLY A 55 6.21 -0.51 10.92
N ASP A 56 4.92 -0.61 10.66
CA ASP A 56 4.12 -1.77 11.04
C ASP A 56 3.33 -2.27 9.85
N PRO A 57 3.76 -3.39 9.23
CA PRO A 57 3.06 -3.91 8.06
C PRO A 57 1.65 -4.44 8.37
N ARG A 58 1.30 -4.65 9.63
CA ARG A 58 -0.05 -5.08 9.98
C ARG A 58 -1.10 -4.07 9.55
N ALA A 59 -0.69 -2.82 9.31
CA ALA A 59 -1.61 -1.81 8.82
C ALA A 59 -2.34 -2.27 7.56
N PHE A 60 -1.67 -3.05 6.70
CA PHE A 60 -2.32 -3.57 5.50
C PHE A 60 -2.42 -5.10 5.47
N THR A 61 -1.56 -5.84 6.14
CA THR A 61 -1.57 -7.30 6.03
C THR A 61 -2.84 -7.91 6.63
N ASP A 62 -3.49 -7.22 7.54
CA ASP A 62 -4.73 -7.73 8.15
C ASP A 62 -5.89 -7.82 7.14
N MET A 63 -5.82 -7.09 6.03
CA MET A 63 -6.84 -7.13 4.99
C MET A 63 -6.42 -7.96 3.78
N VAL A 64 -5.33 -8.69 3.88
CA VAL A 64 -4.76 -9.45 2.78
C VAL A 64 -4.97 -10.93 3.04
N ALA A 65 -5.42 -11.65 2.01
CA ALA A 65 -5.53 -13.10 2.08
C ALA A 65 -4.15 -13.73 1.92
N THR A 66 -4.03 -14.96 2.36
CA THR A 66 -2.79 -15.74 2.22
C THR A 66 -2.44 -15.91 0.73
N GLY A 67 -1.18 -15.76 0.39
CA GLY A 67 -0.69 -16.01 -0.97
C GLY A 67 -0.37 -14.77 -1.79
N CYS A 68 -0.65 -13.59 -1.27
CA CYS A 68 -0.28 -12.36 -1.99
C CYS A 68 1.23 -12.12 -1.88
N GLN A 69 1.97 -12.49 -2.93
CA GLN A 69 3.43 -12.37 -2.92
C GLN A 69 3.90 -10.93 -2.84
N ALA A 70 3.28 -10.04 -3.61
CA ALA A 70 3.63 -8.62 -3.58
C ALA A 70 3.40 -8.04 -2.20
N CYS A 71 2.33 -8.44 -1.52
CA CYS A 71 2.03 -7.98 -0.17
C CYS A 71 3.10 -8.45 0.82
N ALA A 72 3.50 -9.72 0.71
CA ALA A 72 4.53 -10.28 1.58
C ALA A 72 5.88 -9.59 1.36
N ASN A 73 6.24 -9.32 0.11
CA ASN A 73 7.48 -8.63 -0.21
C ASN A 73 7.50 -7.22 0.41
N THR A 74 6.41 -6.49 0.28
CA THR A 74 6.32 -5.15 0.86
C THR A 74 6.40 -5.19 2.38
N ALA A 75 5.70 -6.15 3.00
CA ALA A 75 5.76 -6.30 4.45
C ALA A 75 7.18 -6.60 4.93
N ASN A 76 7.90 -7.47 4.20
CA ASN A 76 9.28 -7.80 4.54
C ASN A 76 10.21 -6.60 4.37
N ASP A 77 10.01 -5.79 3.34
CA ASP A 77 10.81 -4.59 3.12
C ASP A 77 10.64 -3.59 4.25
N ILE A 78 9.40 -3.36 4.67
CA ILE A 78 9.12 -2.46 5.79
C ILE A 78 9.78 -2.97 7.06
N THR A 79 9.59 -4.25 7.36
CA THR A 79 10.16 -4.87 8.55
C THR A 79 11.68 -4.76 8.55
N SER A 80 12.31 -5.01 7.41
CA SER A 80 13.76 -4.97 7.28
C SER A 80 14.32 -3.57 7.57
N VAL A 81 13.70 -2.54 7.02
CA VAL A 81 14.15 -1.16 7.26
C VAL A 81 14.12 -0.84 8.75
N TYR A 82 13.01 -1.12 9.42
CA TYR A 82 12.85 -0.75 10.82
C TYR A 82 13.66 -1.65 11.76
N ALA A 83 13.83 -2.93 11.41
CA ALA A 83 14.61 -3.86 12.23
C ALA A 83 16.10 -3.50 12.27
N ASN A 84 16.58 -2.81 11.25
CA ASN A 84 17.98 -2.40 11.16
C ASN A 84 18.21 -0.97 11.69
N GLY A 85 17.28 -0.45 12.47
CA GLY A 85 17.39 0.88 13.06
C GLY A 85 17.04 2.01 12.11
N GLY A 86 16.55 1.68 10.93
CA GLY A 86 16.09 2.68 9.97
C GLY A 86 14.65 3.08 10.17
N TRP A 87 14.18 3.95 9.27
CA TRP A 87 12.79 4.38 9.26
C TRP A 87 12.43 4.90 7.86
N ALA A 88 11.15 5.05 7.63
CA ALA A 88 10.64 5.64 6.40
C ALA A 88 9.65 6.73 6.74
N ALA A 89 9.47 7.67 5.83
CA ALA A 89 8.57 8.80 6.05
C ALA A 89 8.03 9.33 4.74
N LYS A 90 6.91 10.02 4.82
CA LYS A 90 6.30 10.76 3.71
C LYS A 90 5.76 9.90 2.59
N ALA A 91 5.56 8.60 2.82
CA ALA A 91 4.84 7.77 1.88
C ALA A 91 3.39 8.26 1.79
N ARG A 92 2.85 8.32 0.57
CA ARG A 92 1.49 8.80 0.35
C ARG A 92 0.90 8.13 -0.87
N ALA A 93 -0.38 7.85 -0.82
CA ALA A 93 -1.15 7.39 -1.96
C ALA A 93 -2.45 8.20 -1.99
N SER A 94 -2.78 8.78 -3.15
CA SER A 94 -3.92 9.66 -3.27
C SER A 94 -4.41 9.72 -4.71
N ASP A 95 -5.51 10.42 -4.92
CA ASP A 95 -6.09 10.65 -6.26
C ASP A 95 -6.40 9.35 -6.99
N PHE A 96 -7.08 8.45 -6.29
CA PHE A 96 -7.38 7.12 -6.80
C PHE A 96 -8.44 7.15 -7.89
N GLN A 97 -8.20 6.37 -8.94
CA GLN A 97 -9.17 6.05 -9.96
C GLN A 97 -9.23 4.53 -10.06
N ALA A 98 -10.32 3.96 -9.59
CA ALA A 98 -10.50 2.52 -9.54
C ALA A 98 -11.65 2.11 -10.43
N SER A 99 -11.48 1.00 -11.12
CA SER A 99 -12.50 0.46 -12.02
C SER A 99 -12.54 -1.05 -11.91
N ALA A 100 -13.65 -1.58 -11.45
CA ALA A 100 -13.85 -3.02 -11.41
C ALA A 100 -13.92 -3.57 -12.82
N VAL A 101 -13.03 -4.50 -13.12
CA VAL A 101 -12.96 -5.11 -14.46
C VAL A 101 -13.93 -6.26 -14.58
N GLY A 102 -14.08 -7.04 -13.52
CA GLY A 102 -14.99 -8.14 -13.49
C GLY A 102 -14.49 -9.31 -12.67
N ARG A 103 -15.31 -10.34 -12.65
CA ARG A 103 -15.02 -11.55 -11.88
C ARG A 103 -13.91 -12.36 -12.56
N VAL A 104 -12.99 -12.85 -11.75
CA VAL A 104 -11.91 -13.71 -12.20
C VAL A 104 -12.38 -15.15 -12.07
N THR A 105 -12.29 -15.91 -13.16
CA THR A 105 -12.81 -17.26 -13.20
C THR A 105 -11.76 -18.31 -13.55
N ASP A 106 -10.49 -17.91 -13.65
CA ASP A 106 -9.39 -18.81 -14.02
C ASP A 106 -8.56 -19.18 -12.78
N GLU A 107 -7.31 -19.61 -13.04
CA GLU A 107 -6.40 -20.04 -11.98
C GLU A 107 -6.07 -18.97 -10.97
N GLN A 108 -6.28 -17.70 -11.31
CA GLN A 108 -6.02 -16.61 -10.38
C GLN A 108 -7.13 -16.42 -9.36
N ALA A 109 -8.27 -17.05 -9.57
CA ALA A 109 -9.39 -16.94 -8.65
C ALA A 109 -9.05 -17.57 -7.29
N HIS A 110 -9.37 -16.85 -6.24
CA HIS A 110 -9.19 -17.29 -4.87
C HIS A 110 -10.55 -17.51 -4.22
N GLY A 111 -11.30 -18.45 -4.76
CA GLY A 111 -12.69 -18.70 -4.40
C GLY A 111 -13.62 -18.15 -5.46
N ASP A 112 -14.91 -18.29 -5.25
CA ASP A 112 -15.91 -17.99 -6.26
C ASP A 112 -16.11 -16.49 -6.49
N GLU A 113 -15.71 -15.67 -5.53
CA GLU A 113 -16.02 -14.25 -5.53
C GLU A 113 -14.77 -13.39 -5.61
N THR A 114 -13.87 -13.71 -6.54
CA THR A 114 -12.66 -12.94 -6.80
C THR A 114 -12.88 -12.02 -8.00
N TYR A 115 -12.59 -10.74 -7.81
CA TYR A 115 -12.76 -9.73 -8.84
C TYR A 115 -11.44 -9.02 -9.10
N ALA A 116 -11.24 -8.58 -10.34
CA ALA A 116 -10.10 -7.75 -10.70
C ALA A 116 -10.54 -6.29 -10.69
N VAL A 117 -9.70 -5.44 -10.12
CA VAL A 117 -9.92 -4.00 -10.09
C VAL A 117 -8.66 -3.31 -10.62
N ASP A 118 -8.82 -2.48 -11.64
CA ASP A 118 -7.71 -1.66 -12.12
C ASP A 118 -7.72 -0.34 -11.37
N VAL A 119 -6.56 0.01 -10.80
CA VAL A 119 -6.43 1.22 -9.98
C VAL A 119 -5.25 2.03 -10.51
N SER A 120 -5.46 3.33 -10.66
CA SER A 120 -4.35 4.26 -10.87
C SER A 120 -4.42 5.34 -9.79
N PHE A 121 -3.27 5.83 -9.39
CA PHE A 121 -3.21 6.80 -8.30
C PHE A 121 -1.87 7.52 -8.30
N SER A 122 -1.85 8.64 -7.59
CA SER A 122 -0.62 9.38 -7.35
C SER A 122 0.05 8.77 -6.12
N GLU A 123 1.31 8.39 -6.28
CA GLU A 123 2.08 7.79 -5.20
C GLU A 123 3.33 8.61 -4.93
N ARG A 124 3.58 8.88 -3.67
CA ARG A 124 4.89 9.32 -3.23
C ARG A 124 5.52 8.14 -2.50
N THR A 125 6.61 7.61 -3.07
CA THR A 125 7.37 6.57 -2.39
C THR A 125 8.06 7.19 -1.18
N PRO A 126 8.30 6.41 -0.12
CA PRO A 126 8.85 7.00 1.10
C PRO A 126 10.30 7.44 0.94
N ASP A 127 10.68 8.46 1.73
CA ASP A 127 12.08 8.66 2.04
C ASP A 127 12.48 7.54 3.00
N VAL A 128 13.61 6.91 2.77
CA VAL A 128 14.06 5.78 3.59
C VAL A 128 15.42 6.09 4.18
N TYR A 129 15.53 6.01 5.48
CA TYR A 129 16.77 6.23 6.20
C TYR A 129 17.29 4.90 6.72
N THR A 130 18.46 4.49 6.23
CA THR A 130 19.10 3.24 6.65
C THR A 130 20.61 3.45 6.67
N ASN A 131 21.28 2.83 7.64
CA ASN A 131 22.74 2.83 7.71
C ASN A 131 23.35 4.24 7.66
N GLY A 132 22.67 5.21 8.26
CA GLY A 132 23.14 6.59 8.33
C GLY A 132 22.94 7.37 7.03
N SER A 133 22.21 6.85 6.06
CA SER A 133 22.02 7.48 4.76
C SER A 133 20.54 7.59 4.43
N LEU A 134 20.15 8.76 3.92
CA LEU A 134 18.76 9.02 3.51
C LEU A 134 18.63 8.84 2.01
N ALA A 135 17.77 7.92 1.60
CA ALA A 135 17.40 7.73 0.20
C ALA A 135 16.07 8.46 0.00
N PRO A 136 16.02 9.51 -0.82
CA PRO A 136 14.78 10.24 -1.01
C PRO A 136 13.78 9.46 -1.82
N GLY A 137 12.50 9.62 -1.48
CA GLY A 137 11.41 9.07 -2.28
C GLY A 137 11.15 9.92 -3.51
N ALA A 138 10.16 9.52 -4.28
CA ALA A 138 9.79 10.20 -5.51
C ALA A 138 8.29 10.16 -5.69
N GLU A 139 7.77 11.13 -6.43
CA GLU A 139 6.36 11.13 -6.81
C GLU A 139 6.20 10.51 -8.19
N ARG A 140 5.16 9.72 -8.34
CA ARG A 140 4.86 9.06 -9.61
C ARG A 140 3.38 8.75 -9.70
N VAL A 141 2.92 8.48 -10.90
CA VAL A 141 1.61 7.87 -11.10
C VAL A 141 1.82 6.37 -11.18
N ARG A 142 1.06 5.63 -10.41
CA ARG A 142 1.16 4.17 -10.40
C ARG A 142 -0.14 3.58 -10.89
N ALA A 143 -0.05 2.49 -11.64
CA ALA A 143 -1.20 1.71 -12.05
C ALA A 143 -0.99 0.27 -11.63
N ALA A 144 -2.03 -0.35 -11.12
CA ALA A 144 -1.96 -1.72 -10.65
C ALA A 144 -3.30 -2.42 -10.89
N ARG A 145 -3.24 -3.73 -11.05
CA ARG A 145 -4.44 -4.56 -11.00
C ARG A 145 -4.45 -5.27 -9.67
N VAL A 146 -5.54 -5.09 -8.92
CA VAL A 146 -5.71 -5.70 -7.61
C VAL A 146 -6.79 -6.76 -7.72
N LEU A 147 -6.48 -7.97 -7.27
CA LEU A 147 -7.49 -9.00 -7.15
C LEU A 147 -8.03 -8.94 -5.73
N VAL A 148 -9.33 -8.85 -5.59
CA VAL A 148 -10.01 -8.82 -4.30
C VAL A 148 -11.04 -9.93 -4.25
N ALA A 149 -11.20 -10.55 -3.09
CA ALA A 149 -12.16 -11.63 -2.91
C ALA A 149 -13.11 -11.27 -1.78
N TRP A 150 -14.39 -11.59 -1.99
CA TRP A 150 -15.44 -11.37 -1.00
C TRP A 150 -15.46 -12.54 -0.02
N ASP A 151 -15.37 -12.27 1.28
CA ASP A 151 -15.34 -13.32 2.30
C ASP A 151 -16.66 -13.52 3.02
N GLY A 152 -17.72 -12.83 2.58
CA GLY A 152 -19.03 -12.88 3.21
C GLY A 152 -19.35 -11.64 4.04
N TYR A 153 -18.34 -10.87 4.39
CA TYR A 153 -18.46 -9.68 5.24
C TYR A 153 -17.80 -8.46 4.64
N PHE A 154 -16.65 -8.64 4.00
CA PHE A 154 -15.94 -7.54 3.35
C PHE A 154 -14.98 -8.10 2.30
N TRP A 155 -14.42 -7.19 1.51
CA TRP A 155 -13.44 -7.55 0.49
C TRP A 155 -12.06 -7.72 1.13
N ARG A 156 -11.29 -8.69 0.61
CA ARG A 156 -9.88 -8.88 0.98
C ARG A 156 -9.03 -8.81 -0.27
N VAL A 157 -7.81 -8.28 -0.13
CA VAL A 157 -6.85 -8.27 -1.22
C VAL A 157 -6.19 -9.64 -1.30
N VAL A 158 -6.17 -10.24 -2.49
CA VAL A 158 -5.57 -11.57 -2.70
C VAL A 158 -4.34 -11.51 -3.57
N GLU A 159 -4.21 -10.49 -4.43
CA GLU A 159 -3.05 -10.34 -5.31
C GLU A 159 -2.94 -8.90 -5.78
N VAL A 160 -1.71 -8.46 -6.04
CA VAL A 160 -1.46 -7.14 -6.61
C VAL A 160 -0.45 -7.29 -7.74
N GLU A 161 -0.79 -6.79 -8.92
CA GLU A 161 0.09 -6.83 -10.08
C GLU A 161 0.25 -5.43 -10.64
N ASP A 162 1.49 -4.97 -10.73
CA ASP A 162 1.74 -3.66 -11.31
C ASP A 162 1.44 -3.69 -12.81
N GLN A 163 0.85 -2.61 -13.30
CA GLN A 163 0.57 -2.43 -14.71
C GLN A 163 1.60 -1.49 -15.32
N PRO A 164 2.01 -1.72 -16.59
CA PRO A 164 2.96 -0.81 -17.22
C PRO A 164 2.41 0.61 -17.29
N GLN A 165 3.24 1.57 -16.94
CA GLN A 165 2.91 2.98 -17.03
C GLN A 165 3.12 3.48 -18.43
N GLY A 166 2.19 4.32 -18.89
CA GLY A 166 2.34 4.99 -20.16
C GLY A 166 2.19 4.08 -21.37
N GLU A 167 1.79 2.87 -21.19
CA GLU A 167 1.47 1.97 -22.27
C GLU A 167 0.13 2.37 -22.89
N SER A 168 0.17 2.75 -24.10
CA SER A 168 -1.04 3.22 -24.77
C SER A 168 -1.14 2.67 -26.15
#